data_5415ba391225bb871208adf4d31df092
#
_entry.id   5415ba391225bb871208adf4d31df092
#
_cell.length_a   1.000
_cell.length_b   1.000
_cell.length_c   1.000
_cell.angle_alpha   90.00
_cell.angle_beta   90.00
_cell.angle_gamma   90.00
#
_symmetry.space_group_name_H-M   'P 1'
#
loop_
_entity.id
_entity.type
_entity.pdbx_description
1 polymer ?
#
loop_
_entity_poly.entity_id
_entity_poly.type
_entity_poly.pdbx_seq_one_letter_code
_entity_poly.pdbx_strand_id
1 'polypeptide(L)'
;MGRIVIIGGKYHKITIGGITLNETDFLTALKEKRQSYGITQTRLALMAGISREHLSRIEAGKVALTEDRKRKLLEAVEKFNPDAPMFLLFDYVRIRFPTLDIQHIIRDILKLNIAYMLHEDYGHYKYTEHYYIGDVFVYTSQDEEKGVLLELKGKGCRQFESYLLAQERSWYDFFMDALIEGGVMKRLDLAINDKAGILDIPDLTAKCTSEECVSVFRSFKSYASGELVKHKEADKAGMGHTLYIGSLKSEVYFCVYEKNYEQYAKLGIPIEEVPIKNRFEIRLKDERAYYAVRDLLTYYDAERTAFSIINRYIRFADKEPDKRKSEWKTNARWAWFIGEGRPPLKLTSQPEPYTLERTLRWVERQVDPTLKMLEEIAKKTGVDYLKEIRKHTKLTEKHEQIIAQQTASPEEVIIK
;
A
#
# COMPACT_ATOMS: atom_id res chain seq x y z
N MET A 1 2.93 6.72 -27.60
CA MET A 1 3.27 7.83 -26.69
C MET A 1 2.46 9.05 -27.13
N GLY A 2 1.36 9.35 -26.47
CA GLY A 2 0.53 10.54 -26.75
C GLY A 2 0.88 11.64 -25.76
N ARG A 3 1.50 12.71 -26.23
CA ARG A 3 1.71 13.94 -25.45
C ARG A 3 0.41 14.72 -25.37
N ILE A 4 -0.03 15.11 -24.17
CA ILE A 4 -1.02 16.16 -23.98
C ILE A 4 -0.29 17.49 -24.13
N VAL A 5 -0.58 18.24 -25.20
CA VAL A 5 -0.08 19.60 -25.39
C VAL A 5 -1.16 20.57 -24.94
N ILE A 6 -0.89 21.39 -23.91
CA ILE A 6 -1.75 22.47 -23.47
C ILE A 6 -1.26 23.75 -24.16
N ILE A 7 -2.10 24.32 -25.04
CA ILE A 7 -1.90 25.68 -25.61
C ILE A 7 -3.15 26.50 -25.29
N GLY A 8 -2.93 27.72 -24.77
CA GLY A 8 -3.89 28.57 -24.11
C GLY A 8 -5.17 28.96 -24.88
N GLY A 9 -6.25 29.06 -24.13
CA GLY A 9 -7.41 29.94 -24.30
C GLY A 9 -8.37 29.71 -25.47
N LYS A 10 -9.50 29.05 -25.18
CA LYS A 10 -10.75 28.84 -25.95
C LYS A 10 -10.81 27.56 -26.83
N TYR A 11 -11.75 26.68 -26.41
CA TYR A 11 -12.13 25.42 -27.07
C TYR A 11 -11.02 24.35 -27.15
N HIS A 12 -10.83 23.62 -26.05
CA HIS A 12 -9.89 22.50 -26.03
C HIS A 12 -10.61 21.20 -26.36
N LYS A 13 -10.32 20.65 -27.54
CA LYS A 13 -10.66 19.29 -27.91
C LYS A 13 -9.61 18.36 -27.28
N ILE A 14 -10.06 17.36 -26.50
CA ILE A 14 -9.14 16.35 -25.95
C ILE A 14 -8.62 15.49 -27.10
N THR A 15 -7.30 15.45 -27.27
CA THR A 15 -6.63 14.66 -28.29
C THR A 15 -5.89 13.51 -27.64
N ILE A 16 -6.30 12.27 -27.91
CA ILE A 16 -5.55 11.06 -27.54
C ILE A 16 -4.85 10.56 -28.80
N GLY A 17 -3.51 10.51 -28.78
CA GLY A 17 -2.74 10.06 -29.94
C GLY A 17 -2.88 10.94 -31.19
N GLY A 18 -3.18 12.25 -31.06
CA GLY A 18 -3.33 13.16 -32.20
C GLY A 18 -4.75 13.22 -32.80
N ILE A 19 -5.72 12.43 -32.30
CA ILE A 19 -7.10 12.37 -32.78
C ILE A 19 -8.02 13.10 -31.80
N THR A 20 -8.83 14.02 -32.29
CA THR A 20 -9.89 14.69 -31.52
C THR A 20 -11.07 13.74 -31.39
N LEU A 21 -11.35 13.26 -30.18
CA LEU A 21 -12.47 12.37 -29.90
C LEU A 21 -13.76 13.17 -29.72
N ASN A 22 -14.85 12.70 -30.32
CA ASN A 22 -16.18 13.13 -29.93
C ASN A 22 -16.55 12.53 -28.55
N GLU A 23 -17.67 12.96 -27.96
CA GLU A 23 -18.04 12.52 -26.60
C GLU A 23 -18.28 10.99 -26.53
N THR A 24 -18.87 10.40 -27.56
CA THR A 24 -19.12 8.96 -27.62
C THR A 24 -17.83 8.17 -27.68
N ASP A 25 -16.86 8.61 -28.49
CA ASP A 25 -15.55 7.97 -28.61
C ASP A 25 -14.77 8.08 -27.27
N PHE A 26 -14.87 9.22 -26.59
CA PHE A 26 -14.29 9.41 -25.26
C PHE A 26 -14.85 8.40 -24.24
N LEU A 27 -16.18 8.24 -24.17
CA LEU A 27 -16.83 7.35 -23.23
C LEU A 27 -16.48 5.88 -23.51
N THR A 28 -16.42 5.50 -24.78
CA THR A 28 -16.00 4.17 -25.21
C THR A 28 -14.55 3.91 -24.79
N ALA A 29 -13.63 4.83 -25.11
CA ALA A 29 -12.22 4.73 -24.77
C ALA A 29 -12.00 4.66 -23.23
N LEU A 30 -12.72 5.46 -22.45
CA LEU A 30 -12.67 5.43 -20.98
C LEU A 30 -13.09 4.07 -20.42
N LYS A 31 -14.21 3.53 -20.93
CA LYS A 31 -14.75 2.24 -20.50
C LYS A 31 -13.81 1.08 -20.87
N GLU A 32 -13.32 1.05 -22.11
CA GLU A 32 -12.36 0.04 -22.57
C GLU A 32 -11.07 0.08 -21.76
N LYS A 33 -10.53 1.27 -21.51
CA LYS A 33 -9.32 1.47 -20.70
C LYS A 33 -9.54 1.02 -19.27
N ARG A 34 -10.68 1.37 -18.65
CA ARG A 34 -11.04 0.87 -17.32
C ARG A 34 -11.07 -0.66 -17.28
N GLN A 35 -11.71 -1.28 -18.27
CA GLN A 35 -11.82 -2.74 -18.37
C GLN A 35 -10.47 -3.40 -18.62
N SER A 36 -9.63 -2.85 -19.50
CA SER A 36 -8.28 -3.37 -19.78
C SER A 36 -7.36 -3.33 -18.55
N TYR A 37 -7.57 -2.35 -17.66
CA TYR A 37 -6.85 -2.26 -16.37
C TYR A 37 -7.49 -3.10 -15.26
N GLY A 38 -8.56 -3.85 -15.53
CA GLY A 38 -9.25 -4.68 -14.54
C GLY A 38 -9.95 -3.89 -13.43
N ILE A 39 -10.37 -2.64 -13.71
CA ILE A 39 -10.95 -1.75 -12.70
C ILE A 39 -12.48 -1.82 -12.72
N THR A 40 -13.10 -2.01 -11.54
CA THR A 40 -14.56 -1.91 -11.37
C THR A 40 -15.05 -0.46 -11.51
N GLN A 41 -16.32 -0.27 -11.83
CA GLN A 41 -16.94 1.07 -11.82
C GLN A 41 -16.86 1.72 -10.43
N THR A 42 -17.08 0.95 -9.36
CA THR A 42 -16.98 1.44 -7.97
C THR A 42 -15.58 2.00 -7.69
N ARG A 43 -14.54 1.27 -8.08
CA ARG A 43 -13.16 1.70 -7.85
C ARG A 43 -12.79 2.96 -8.64
N LEU A 44 -13.20 3.05 -9.90
CA LEU A 44 -12.94 4.24 -10.71
C LEU A 44 -13.75 5.45 -10.21
N ALA A 45 -15.02 5.25 -9.84
CA ALA A 45 -15.88 6.29 -9.31
C ALA A 45 -15.32 6.90 -8.02
N LEU A 46 -14.88 6.06 -7.07
CA LEU A 46 -14.20 6.49 -5.85
C LEU A 46 -12.97 7.35 -6.14
N MET A 47 -12.13 6.92 -7.08
CA MET A 47 -10.93 7.67 -7.47
C MET A 47 -11.21 8.97 -8.22
N ALA A 48 -12.35 9.05 -8.88
CA ALA A 48 -12.82 10.26 -9.57
C ALA A 48 -13.64 11.20 -8.67
N GLY A 49 -13.91 10.81 -7.42
CA GLY A 49 -14.72 11.57 -6.47
C GLY A 49 -16.19 11.69 -6.89
N ILE A 50 -16.78 10.61 -7.44
CA ILE A 50 -18.19 10.52 -7.85
C ILE A 50 -18.81 9.21 -7.38
N SER A 51 -20.15 9.13 -7.35
CA SER A 51 -20.81 7.87 -7.04
C SER A 51 -20.71 6.86 -8.19
N ARG A 52 -20.82 5.57 -7.88
CA ARG A 52 -20.84 4.49 -8.88
C ARG A 52 -21.98 4.66 -9.89
N GLU A 53 -23.17 5.03 -9.41
CA GLU A 53 -24.35 5.27 -10.22
C GLU A 53 -24.11 6.42 -11.21
N HIS A 54 -23.42 7.48 -10.76
CA HIS A 54 -23.07 8.60 -11.62
C HIS A 54 -22.09 8.16 -12.73
N LEU A 55 -21.04 7.39 -12.37
CA LEU A 55 -20.11 6.83 -13.36
C LEU A 55 -20.83 5.89 -14.35
N SER A 56 -21.73 5.03 -13.87
CA SER A 56 -22.52 4.13 -14.71
C SER A 56 -23.37 4.90 -15.73
N ARG A 57 -23.99 6.02 -15.32
CA ARG A 57 -24.74 6.90 -16.22
C ARG A 57 -23.83 7.62 -17.22
N ILE A 58 -22.63 8.00 -16.80
CA ILE A 58 -21.59 8.58 -17.68
C ILE A 58 -21.19 7.56 -18.73
N GLU A 59 -20.76 6.36 -18.35
CA GLU A 59 -20.35 5.30 -19.29
C GLU A 59 -21.49 4.85 -20.23
N ALA A 60 -22.74 5.06 -19.84
CA ALA A 60 -23.92 4.80 -20.66
C ALA A 60 -24.30 6.00 -21.59
N GLY A 61 -23.53 7.08 -21.58
CA GLY A 61 -23.80 8.27 -22.39
C GLY A 61 -25.05 9.07 -21.97
N LYS A 62 -25.52 8.89 -20.73
CA LYS A 62 -26.72 9.55 -20.19
C LYS A 62 -26.45 10.88 -19.50
N VAL A 63 -25.19 11.31 -19.44
CA VAL A 63 -24.75 12.53 -18.77
C VAL A 63 -23.72 13.22 -19.64
N ALA A 64 -23.98 14.46 -20.01
CA ALA A 64 -23.01 15.29 -20.74
C ALA A 64 -21.81 15.63 -19.81
N LEU A 65 -20.60 15.57 -20.37
CA LEU A 65 -19.37 15.80 -19.64
C LEU A 65 -18.73 17.14 -19.98
N THR A 66 -18.39 17.92 -18.97
CA THR A 66 -17.49 19.07 -19.14
C THR A 66 -16.07 18.57 -19.40
N GLU A 67 -15.24 19.37 -20.06
CA GLU A 67 -13.82 19.05 -20.30
C GLU A 67 -13.03 18.82 -19.00
N ASP A 68 -13.33 19.56 -17.94
CA ASP A 68 -12.73 19.32 -16.61
C ASP A 68 -13.11 17.95 -16.04
N ARG A 69 -14.36 17.53 -16.21
CA ARG A 69 -14.82 16.20 -15.78
C ARG A 69 -14.19 15.08 -16.61
N LYS A 70 -14.07 15.25 -17.90
CA LYS A 70 -13.37 14.29 -18.78
C LYS A 70 -11.91 14.14 -18.36
N ARG A 71 -11.23 15.26 -18.11
CA ARG A 71 -9.85 15.26 -17.61
C ARG A 71 -9.72 14.51 -16.28
N LYS A 72 -10.58 14.78 -15.31
CA LYS A 72 -10.59 14.10 -14.00
C LYS A 72 -10.82 12.58 -14.13
N LEU A 73 -11.70 12.17 -15.01
CA LEU A 73 -11.94 10.73 -15.27
C LEU A 73 -10.75 10.05 -15.92
N LEU A 74 -10.11 10.69 -16.91
CA LEU A 74 -8.86 10.16 -17.50
C LEU A 74 -7.74 10.09 -16.47
N GLU A 75 -7.57 11.14 -15.69
CA GLU A 75 -6.59 11.14 -14.62
C GLU A 75 -6.86 10.06 -13.57
N ALA A 76 -8.13 9.80 -13.25
CA ALA A 76 -8.51 8.76 -12.31
C ALA A 76 -8.23 7.35 -12.87
N VAL A 77 -8.56 7.09 -14.16
CA VAL A 77 -8.29 5.78 -14.75
C VAL A 77 -6.81 5.51 -14.93
N GLU A 78 -6.01 6.55 -15.29
CA GLU A 78 -4.55 6.41 -15.41
C GLU A 78 -3.83 6.09 -14.10
N LYS A 79 -4.46 6.35 -12.95
CA LYS A 79 -3.92 5.91 -11.65
C LYS A 79 -3.77 4.39 -11.56
N PHE A 80 -4.52 3.66 -12.36
CA PHE A 80 -4.52 2.21 -12.37
C PHE A 80 -3.74 1.62 -13.55
N ASN A 81 -3.05 2.47 -14.32
CA ASN A 81 -2.25 2.01 -15.44
C ASN A 81 -1.22 0.98 -14.97
N PRO A 82 -1.30 -0.29 -15.41
CA PRO A 82 -0.37 -1.33 -15.01
C PRO A 82 1.07 -1.03 -15.49
N ASP A 83 1.21 -0.21 -16.52
CA ASP A 83 2.50 0.19 -17.09
C ASP A 83 3.06 1.48 -16.46
N ALA A 84 2.35 2.06 -15.48
CA ALA A 84 2.88 3.22 -14.76
C ALA A 84 4.25 2.89 -14.15
N PRO A 85 5.29 3.72 -14.41
CA PRO A 85 6.67 3.42 -13.98
C PRO A 85 6.83 3.42 -12.46
N MET A 86 5.97 4.17 -11.76
CA MET A 86 5.92 4.28 -10.31
C MET A 86 4.50 4.53 -9.83
N PHE A 87 4.24 4.16 -8.57
CA PHE A 87 2.98 4.52 -7.88
C PHE A 87 3.21 4.66 -6.37
N LEU A 88 2.35 5.44 -5.72
CA LEU A 88 2.39 5.74 -4.30
C LEU A 88 1.23 5.07 -3.56
N LEU A 89 1.49 4.58 -2.34
CA LEU A 89 0.47 3.96 -1.48
C LEU A 89 0.78 4.20 0.00
N PHE A 90 -0.23 4.01 0.87
CA PHE A 90 -0.01 3.91 2.31
C PHE A 90 0.45 2.49 2.66
N ASP A 91 1.57 2.38 3.39
CA ASP A 91 2.15 1.08 3.76
C ASP A 91 2.11 0.82 5.27
N TYR A 92 1.85 1.84 6.07
CA TYR A 92 1.64 1.72 7.50
C TYR A 92 0.76 2.86 8.02
N VAL A 93 -0.25 2.53 8.81
CA VAL A 93 -1.09 3.49 9.52
C VAL A 93 -1.25 3.02 10.96
N ARG A 94 -0.96 3.91 11.94
CA ARG A 94 -1.20 3.65 13.35
C ARG A 94 -1.78 4.89 14.00
N ILE A 95 -2.97 4.74 14.60
CA ILE A 95 -3.74 5.85 15.20
C ILE A 95 -4.14 5.44 16.61
N ARG A 96 -3.90 6.29 17.59
CA ARG A 96 -4.40 6.15 18.95
C ARG A 96 -5.63 7.02 19.13
N PHE A 97 -6.72 6.45 19.62
CA PHE A 97 -7.94 7.16 20.00
C PHE A 97 -8.00 7.32 21.53
N PRO A 98 -8.27 8.53 22.04
CA PRO A 98 -8.31 8.80 23.49
C PRO A 98 -9.65 8.36 24.10
N THR A 99 -10.01 7.10 23.90
CA THR A 99 -11.24 6.46 24.43
C THR A 99 -10.98 5.00 24.75
N LEU A 100 -11.72 4.44 25.69
CA LEU A 100 -11.75 2.98 25.96
C LEU A 100 -12.86 2.27 25.19
N ASP A 101 -13.76 3.02 24.51
CA ASP A 101 -14.85 2.43 23.75
C ASP A 101 -14.34 1.87 22.41
N ILE A 102 -13.86 0.63 22.46
CA ILE A 102 -13.38 -0.08 21.28
C ILE A 102 -14.51 -0.37 20.28
N GLN A 103 -15.74 -0.59 20.76
CA GLN A 103 -16.89 -0.86 19.90
C GLN A 103 -17.23 0.35 19.05
N HIS A 104 -17.20 1.54 19.65
CA HIS A 104 -17.37 2.80 18.91
C HIS A 104 -16.30 2.94 17.81
N ILE A 105 -15.02 2.70 18.13
CA ILE A 105 -13.95 2.81 17.11
C ILE A 105 -14.15 1.81 15.98
N ILE A 106 -14.44 0.55 16.29
CA ILE A 106 -14.64 -0.48 15.27
C ILE A 106 -15.88 -0.18 14.42
N ARG A 107 -17.03 0.13 15.07
CA ARG A 107 -18.29 0.30 14.38
C ARG A 107 -18.40 1.63 13.63
N ASP A 108 -18.02 2.74 14.27
CA ASP A 108 -18.36 4.06 13.75
C ASP A 108 -17.19 4.70 12.96
N ILE A 109 -15.93 4.40 13.31
CA ILE A 109 -14.77 4.95 12.61
C ILE A 109 -14.26 4.00 11.53
N LEU A 110 -14.04 2.72 11.88
CA LEU A 110 -13.61 1.73 10.89
C LEU A 110 -14.78 1.24 10.04
N LYS A 111 -16.01 1.38 10.54
CA LYS A 111 -17.26 0.87 9.95
C LYS A 111 -17.16 -0.63 9.64
N LEU A 112 -16.67 -1.38 10.62
CA LEU A 112 -16.55 -2.82 10.57
C LEU A 112 -17.50 -3.48 11.58
N ASN A 113 -18.03 -4.63 11.21
CA ASN A 113 -18.85 -5.43 12.09
C ASN A 113 -17.95 -6.28 13.01
N ILE A 114 -18.00 -5.99 14.30
CA ILE A 114 -17.19 -6.66 15.33
C ILE A 114 -17.42 -8.19 15.38
N ALA A 115 -18.59 -8.66 14.93
CA ALA A 115 -18.90 -10.10 14.90
C ALA A 115 -17.94 -10.92 13.99
N TYR A 116 -17.32 -10.27 13.02
CA TYR A 116 -16.29 -10.88 12.18
C TYR A 116 -14.86 -10.74 12.72
N MET A 117 -14.67 -10.05 13.85
CA MET A 117 -13.35 -9.87 14.45
C MET A 117 -13.09 -10.95 15.51
N LEU A 118 -11.88 -11.47 15.51
CA LEU A 118 -11.39 -12.35 16.58
C LEU A 118 -10.91 -11.50 17.75
N HIS A 119 -11.11 -11.98 18.97
CA HIS A 119 -10.61 -11.37 20.20
C HIS A 119 -9.51 -12.23 20.83
N GLU A 120 -8.45 -11.61 21.33
CA GLU A 120 -7.37 -12.26 22.07
C GLU A 120 -7.03 -11.46 23.35
N ASP A 121 -6.81 -12.18 24.45
CA ASP A 121 -6.48 -11.63 25.79
C ASP A 121 -4.98 -11.32 25.92
N TYR A 122 -4.35 -10.86 24.87
CA TYR A 122 -2.98 -10.33 24.84
C TYR A 122 -2.85 -9.25 23.77
N GLY A 123 -1.81 -8.42 23.90
CA GLY A 123 -1.61 -7.33 22.93
C GLY A 123 -0.14 -6.94 22.80
N HIS A 124 0.10 -6.02 21.87
CA HIS A 124 1.41 -5.38 21.68
C HIS A 124 1.40 -3.97 22.31
N TYR A 125 2.56 -3.33 22.38
CA TYR A 125 2.72 -1.94 22.88
C TYR A 125 2.21 -1.75 24.33
N LYS A 126 2.23 -2.82 25.17
CA LYS A 126 1.69 -2.86 26.52
C LYS A 126 0.15 -2.75 26.58
N TYR A 127 -0.57 -2.98 25.49
CA TYR A 127 -2.01 -3.24 25.50
C TYR A 127 -2.24 -4.67 25.96
N THR A 128 -3.38 -4.93 26.62
CA THR A 128 -3.68 -6.23 27.22
C THR A 128 -4.55 -7.11 26.35
N GLU A 129 -5.24 -6.53 25.38
CA GLU A 129 -6.18 -7.22 24.54
C GLU A 129 -6.12 -6.66 23.13
N HIS A 130 -6.61 -7.42 22.16
CA HIS A 130 -6.84 -6.88 20.81
C HIS A 130 -7.96 -7.63 20.08
N TYR A 131 -8.61 -6.88 19.19
CA TYR A 131 -9.53 -7.40 18.19
C TYR A 131 -8.84 -7.33 16.83
N TYR A 132 -9.06 -8.36 16.01
CA TYR A 132 -8.45 -8.37 14.68
C TYR A 132 -9.30 -9.08 13.64
N ILE A 133 -9.17 -8.63 12.41
CA ILE A 133 -9.67 -9.31 11.22
C ILE A 133 -8.54 -9.35 10.19
N GLY A 134 -7.98 -10.54 9.96
CA GLY A 134 -6.79 -10.69 9.12
C GLY A 134 -5.60 -9.87 9.64
N ASP A 135 -5.18 -8.88 8.88
CA ASP A 135 -4.04 -8.00 9.21
C ASP A 135 -4.49 -6.59 9.71
N VAL A 136 -5.77 -6.40 10.04
CA VAL A 136 -6.32 -5.19 10.69
C VAL A 136 -6.41 -5.43 12.19
N PHE A 137 -5.65 -4.68 13.00
CA PHE A 137 -5.57 -4.86 14.45
C PHE A 137 -6.07 -3.64 15.21
N VAL A 138 -6.88 -3.86 16.24
CA VAL A 138 -7.38 -2.84 17.16
C VAL A 138 -7.06 -3.29 18.59
N TYR A 139 -6.11 -2.63 19.23
CA TYR A 139 -5.64 -2.93 20.57
C TYR A 139 -6.40 -2.10 21.61
N THR A 140 -6.66 -2.68 22.76
CA THR A 140 -7.27 -2.01 23.91
C THR A 140 -6.65 -2.48 25.24
N SER A 141 -6.92 -1.73 26.29
CA SER A 141 -6.56 -2.05 27.66
C SER A 141 -7.46 -1.26 28.61
N GLN A 142 -7.42 -1.56 29.90
CA GLN A 142 -8.15 -0.81 30.93
C GLN A 142 -7.47 0.53 31.30
N ASP A 143 -6.37 0.88 30.66
CA ASP A 143 -5.59 2.08 30.90
C ASP A 143 -6.14 3.25 30.07
N GLU A 144 -6.81 4.21 30.72
CA GLU A 144 -7.42 5.37 30.08
C GLU A 144 -6.39 6.25 29.33
N GLU A 145 -5.15 6.32 29.82
CA GLU A 145 -4.11 7.09 29.14
C GLU A 145 -3.71 6.51 27.77
N LYS A 146 -3.86 5.18 27.61
CA LYS A 146 -3.56 4.50 26.34
C LYS A 146 -4.68 4.62 25.34
N GLY A 147 -5.93 4.50 25.78
CA GLY A 147 -7.09 4.43 24.91
C GLY A 147 -7.07 3.22 23.95
N VAL A 148 -7.64 3.37 22.76
CA VAL A 148 -7.68 2.36 21.70
C VAL A 148 -6.62 2.65 20.64
N LEU A 149 -5.92 1.62 20.15
CA LEU A 149 -4.88 1.75 19.12
C LEU A 149 -5.23 0.92 17.88
N LEU A 150 -5.45 1.59 16.77
CA LEU A 150 -5.55 0.96 15.44
C LEU A 150 -4.15 0.77 14.86
N GLU A 151 -3.89 -0.39 14.29
CA GLU A 151 -2.66 -0.66 13.53
C GLU A 151 -2.92 -1.42 12.23
N LEU A 152 -2.47 -0.84 11.12
CA LEU A 152 -2.50 -1.40 9.78
C LEU A 152 -1.07 -1.44 9.24
N LYS A 153 -0.56 -2.63 8.95
CA LYS A 153 0.81 -2.83 8.41
C LYS A 153 0.72 -3.44 7.03
N GLY A 154 1.38 -2.90 6.02
CA GLY A 154 1.53 -3.49 4.69
C GLY A 154 0.25 -4.16 4.17
N LYS A 155 0.11 -5.46 4.38
CA LYS A 155 -1.11 -6.21 4.02
C LYS A 155 -2.36 -5.70 4.73
N GLY A 156 -2.26 -5.26 5.98
CA GLY A 156 -3.37 -4.66 6.71
C GLY A 156 -3.89 -3.38 6.03
N CYS A 157 -3.00 -2.55 5.46
CA CYS A 157 -3.42 -1.42 4.65
C CYS A 157 -4.14 -1.89 3.37
N ARG A 158 -3.62 -2.92 2.69
CA ARG A 158 -4.25 -3.49 1.48
C ARG A 158 -5.63 -4.07 1.79
N GLN A 159 -5.75 -4.80 2.88
CA GLN A 159 -7.01 -5.35 3.34
C GLN A 159 -8.01 -4.25 3.72
N PHE A 160 -7.56 -3.23 4.45
CA PHE A 160 -8.42 -2.11 4.84
C PHE A 160 -8.93 -1.32 3.62
N GLU A 161 -8.12 -1.21 2.56
CA GLU A 161 -8.56 -0.65 1.28
C GLU A 161 -9.72 -1.44 0.65
N SER A 162 -9.82 -2.76 0.86
CA SER A 162 -10.99 -3.54 0.41
C SER A 162 -12.26 -3.13 1.14
N TYR A 163 -12.15 -2.85 2.45
CA TYR A 163 -13.29 -2.35 3.24
C TYR A 163 -13.64 -0.91 2.88
N LEU A 164 -12.65 -0.03 2.72
CA LEU A 164 -12.90 1.33 2.25
C LEU A 164 -13.60 1.33 0.89
N LEU A 165 -13.19 0.46 -0.02
CA LEU A 165 -13.82 0.32 -1.34
C LEU A 165 -15.28 -0.13 -1.21
N ALA A 166 -15.57 -1.13 -0.36
CA ALA A 166 -16.92 -1.63 -0.11
C ALA A 166 -17.81 -0.58 0.57
N GLN A 167 -17.21 0.29 1.39
CA GLN A 167 -17.87 1.42 2.05
C GLN A 167 -18.02 2.65 1.13
N GLU A 168 -17.51 2.62 -0.09
CA GLU A 168 -17.39 3.77 -1.00
C GLU A 168 -16.64 4.96 -0.38
N ARG A 169 -15.66 4.69 0.48
CA ARG A 169 -14.80 5.67 1.17
C ARG A 169 -13.37 5.62 0.67
N SER A 170 -12.69 6.75 0.72
CA SER A 170 -11.26 6.88 0.48
C SER A 170 -10.45 6.89 1.79
N TRP A 171 -9.13 6.81 1.68
CA TRP A 171 -8.23 7.08 2.80
C TRP A 171 -8.42 8.48 3.40
N TYR A 172 -8.76 9.46 2.57
CA TYR A 172 -9.01 10.84 3.02
C TYR A 172 -10.25 10.92 3.93
N ASP A 173 -11.33 10.24 3.54
CA ASP A 173 -12.56 10.16 4.36
C ASP A 173 -12.26 9.49 5.70
N PHE A 174 -11.54 8.37 5.68
CA PHE A 174 -11.14 7.67 6.90
C PHE A 174 -10.26 8.53 7.81
N PHE A 175 -9.24 9.21 7.27
CA PHE A 175 -8.40 10.08 8.09
C PHE A 175 -9.18 11.28 8.65
N MET A 176 -10.12 11.82 7.90
CA MET A 176 -10.99 12.90 8.38
C MET A 176 -11.82 12.43 9.57
N ASP A 177 -12.53 11.29 9.43
CA ASP A 177 -13.32 10.71 10.51
C ASP A 177 -12.45 10.41 11.74
N ALA A 178 -11.30 9.80 11.54
CA ALA A 178 -10.37 9.49 12.64
C ALA A 178 -9.88 10.73 13.39
N LEU A 179 -9.58 11.84 12.70
CA LEU A 179 -9.14 13.07 13.34
C LEU A 179 -10.28 13.82 14.04
N ILE A 180 -11.50 13.80 13.49
CA ILE A 180 -12.70 14.35 14.12
C ILE A 180 -12.97 13.68 15.47
N GLU A 181 -12.77 12.34 15.55
CA GLU A 181 -12.91 11.56 16.79
C GLU A 181 -11.69 11.66 17.72
N GLY A 182 -10.84 12.66 17.53
CA GLY A 182 -9.68 12.92 18.38
C GLY A 182 -8.53 11.91 18.19
N GLY A 183 -8.50 11.20 17.07
CA GLY A 183 -7.44 10.27 16.73
C GLY A 183 -6.06 10.95 16.66
N VAL A 184 -5.10 10.38 17.36
CA VAL A 184 -3.71 10.85 17.40
C VAL A 184 -2.86 9.96 16.52
N MET A 185 -2.32 10.53 15.45
CA MET A 185 -1.44 9.82 14.53
C MET A 185 -0.16 9.37 15.25
N LYS A 186 0.11 8.08 15.26
CA LYS A 186 1.32 7.49 15.86
C LYS A 186 2.33 7.05 14.81
N ARG A 187 1.89 6.69 13.63
CA ARG A 187 2.75 6.37 12.49
C ARG A 187 1.98 6.44 11.18
N LEU A 188 2.66 6.94 10.16
CA LEU A 188 2.25 6.91 8.77
C LEU A 188 3.45 6.58 7.89
N ASP A 189 3.37 5.53 7.09
CA ASP A 189 4.38 5.27 6.07
C ASP A 189 3.76 5.46 4.69
N LEU A 190 4.36 6.33 3.89
CA LEU A 190 4.07 6.52 2.47
C LEU A 190 5.11 5.74 1.68
N ALA A 191 4.68 4.84 0.81
CA ALA A 191 5.58 4.03 0.00
C ALA A 191 5.43 4.36 -1.48
N ILE A 192 6.56 4.64 -2.13
CA ILE A 192 6.67 4.81 -3.57
C ILE A 192 7.28 3.54 -4.14
N ASN A 193 6.51 2.82 -4.93
CA ASN A 193 6.93 1.63 -5.64
C ASN A 193 7.51 2.01 -7.00
N ASP A 194 8.73 1.61 -7.28
CA ASP A 194 9.47 1.83 -8.51
C ASP A 194 9.50 0.54 -9.35
N LYS A 195 8.72 0.52 -10.42
CA LYS A 195 8.71 -0.55 -11.42
C LYS A 195 9.79 -0.32 -12.50
N ALA A 196 10.13 0.93 -12.76
CA ALA A 196 11.09 1.29 -13.78
C ALA A 196 12.54 0.93 -13.39
N GLY A 197 12.82 0.78 -12.08
CA GLY A 197 14.16 0.57 -11.57
C GLY A 197 15.01 1.84 -11.65
N ILE A 198 14.37 3.01 -11.47
CA ILE A 198 15.05 4.30 -11.48
C ILE A 198 15.90 4.50 -10.22
N LEU A 199 15.45 3.94 -9.08
CA LEU A 199 16.21 3.95 -7.85
C LEU A 199 17.26 2.82 -7.90
N ASP A 200 18.53 3.19 -7.94
CA ASP A 200 19.65 2.27 -7.84
C ASP A 200 20.19 2.33 -6.41
N ILE A 201 19.83 1.33 -5.59
CA ILE A 201 20.11 1.39 -4.15
C ILE A 201 21.63 1.33 -3.85
N PRO A 202 22.42 0.50 -4.55
CA PRO A 202 23.88 0.56 -4.47
C PRO A 202 24.46 1.94 -4.81
N ASP A 203 24.01 2.58 -5.90
CA ASP A 203 24.46 3.93 -6.28
C ASP A 203 24.08 4.97 -5.23
N LEU A 204 22.82 4.97 -4.76
CA LEU A 204 22.36 5.86 -3.69
C LEU A 204 23.19 5.68 -2.40
N THR A 205 23.58 4.44 -2.08
CA THR A 205 24.45 4.14 -0.94
C THR A 205 25.86 4.70 -1.16
N ALA A 206 26.44 4.53 -2.35
CA ALA A 206 27.73 5.12 -2.71
C ALA A 206 27.68 6.64 -2.61
N LYS A 207 26.61 7.28 -3.11
CA LYS A 207 26.40 8.73 -2.98
C LYS A 207 26.26 9.22 -1.54
N CYS A 208 25.68 8.42 -0.65
CA CYS A 208 25.70 8.74 0.79
C CYS A 208 27.12 8.69 1.36
N THR A 209 27.93 7.72 0.94
CA THR A 209 29.32 7.55 1.41
C THR A 209 30.24 8.65 0.86
N SER A 210 30.04 9.06 -0.39
CA SER A 210 30.83 10.13 -1.05
C SER A 210 30.36 11.54 -0.75
N GLU A 211 29.41 11.68 0.20
CA GLU A 211 28.80 12.96 0.60
C GLU A 211 27.97 13.65 -0.50
N GLU A 212 27.57 12.94 -1.52
CA GLU A 212 26.73 13.45 -2.61
C GLU A 212 25.22 13.41 -2.28
N CYS A 213 24.86 12.88 -1.11
CA CYS A 213 23.54 13.07 -0.50
C CYS A 213 23.54 14.39 0.30
N VAL A 214 22.93 15.43 -0.26
CA VAL A 214 22.70 16.70 0.42
C VAL A 214 21.53 16.50 1.36
N SER A 215 21.74 16.55 2.68
CA SER A 215 20.74 16.13 3.64
C SER A 215 20.82 16.93 4.93
N VAL A 216 19.65 17.11 5.59
CA VAL A 216 19.55 17.57 6.98
C VAL A 216 19.71 16.41 7.98
N PHE A 217 19.65 15.17 7.54
CA PHE A 217 19.94 14.01 8.37
C PHE A 217 21.46 13.90 8.60
N ARG A 218 21.83 13.38 9.77
CA ARG A 218 23.24 13.25 10.19
C ARG A 218 23.82 11.85 9.94
N SER A 219 22.99 10.89 9.60
CA SER A 219 23.42 9.50 9.49
C SER A 219 22.60 8.72 8.48
N PHE A 220 23.23 7.72 7.90
CA PHE A 220 22.58 6.67 7.13
C PHE A 220 23.10 5.30 7.57
N LYS A 221 22.39 4.24 7.22
CA LYS A 221 22.81 2.84 7.37
C LYS A 221 22.47 2.10 6.11
N SER A 222 23.39 1.28 5.63
CA SER A 222 23.15 0.39 4.50
C SER A 222 23.36 -1.05 4.90
N TYR A 223 22.58 -1.93 4.31
CA TYR A 223 22.69 -3.37 4.47
C TYR A 223 22.68 -4.00 3.10
N ALA A 224 23.65 -4.86 2.84
CA ALA A 224 23.69 -5.77 1.70
C ALA A 224 23.59 -7.19 2.26
N SER A 225 22.64 -7.96 1.78
CA SER A 225 22.48 -9.37 2.15
C SER A 225 22.96 -10.26 1.02
N GLY A 226 23.52 -11.44 1.36
CA GLY A 226 23.95 -12.44 0.40
C GLY A 226 23.81 -13.84 0.99
N GLU A 227 23.71 -14.84 0.14
CA GLU A 227 23.70 -16.24 0.53
C GLU A 227 25.13 -16.81 0.60
N LEU A 228 25.43 -17.56 1.65
CA LEU A 228 26.72 -18.26 1.79
C LEU A 228 26.77 -19.60 1.03
N VAL A 229 25.67 -20.00 0.40
CA VAL A 229 25.56 -21.26 -0.34
C VAL A 229 26.22 -21.11 -1.72
N LYS A 230 27.11 -22.03 -2.05
CA LYS A 230 27.70 -22.12 -3.39
C LYS A 230 26.64 -22.62 -4.40
N HIS A 231 25.89 -21.73 -4.99
CA HIS A 231 25.11 -22.06 -6.17
C HIS A 231 26.00 -22.06 -7.42
N LYS A 232 25.76 -23.03 -8.31
CA LYS A 232 26.50 -23.14 -9.59
C LYS A 232 26.21 -22.00 -10.57
N GLU A 233 25.25 -21.14 -10.26
CA GLU A 233 24.85 -19.99 -11.07
C GLU A 233 25.31 -18.71 -10.38
N ALA A 234 26.28 -18.02 -10.96
CA ALA A 234 26.93 -16.83 -10.42
C ALA A 234 26.00 -15.62 -10.22
N ASP A 235 24.81 -15.61 -10.80
CA ASP A 235 23.90 -14.45 -10.82
C ASP A 235 22.94 -14.35 -9.62
N LYS A 236 22.97 -15.31 -8.69
CA LYS A 236 22.02 -15.36 -7.56
C LYS A 236 22.62 -15.06 -6.18
N ALA A 237 23.82 -14.50 -6.14
CA ALA A 237 24.57 -14.28 -4.88
C ALA A 237 24.06 -13.11 -4.04
N GLY A 238 23.15 -12.28 -4.53
CA GLY A 238 22.65 -11.09 -3.82
C GLY A 238 21.22 -11.29 -3.28
N MET A 239 21.00 -11.01 -2.00
CA MET A 239 19.65 -10.97 -1.38
C MET A 239 19.09 -9.54 -1.27
N GLY A 240 19.66 -8.61 -2.03
CA GLY A 240 19.21 -7.23 -2.14
C GLY A 240 19.87 -6.25 -1.16
N HIS A 241 19.68 -4.99 -1.45
CA HIS A 241 20.21 -3.87 -0.68
C HIS A 241 19.09 -3.08 0.01
N THR A 242 19.41 -2.56 1.19
CA THR A 242 18.53 -1.66 1.94
C THR A 242 19.33 -0.47 2.44
N LEU A 243 18.83 0.73 2.18
CA LEU A 243 19.42 2.00 2.62
C LEU A 243 18.42 2.71 3.55
N TYR A 244 18.84 2.99 4.79
CA TYR A 244 18.14 3.85 5.71
C TYR A 244 18.82 5.21 5.76
N ILE A 245 18.05 6.30 5.57
CA ILE A 245 18.54 7.68 5.65
C ILE A 245 17.84 8.36 6.82
N GLY A 246 18.61 8.82 7.81
CA GLY A 246 18.11 9.32 9.09
C GLY A 246 18.15 8.26 10.18
N SER A 247 17.89 8.69 11.42
CA SER A 247 17.86 7.82 12.58
C SER A 247 16.54 7.06 12.68
N LEU A 248 16.57 5.75 12.90
CA LEU A 248 15.37 4.93 13.13
C LEU A 248 14.59 5.36 14.38
N LYS A 249 15.22 6.12 15.30
CA LYS A 249 14.58 6.68 16.49
C LYS A 249 13.91 8.04 16.22
N SER A 250 14.23 8.70 15.10
CA SER A 250 13.61 9.97 14.69
C SER A 250 12.15 9.79 14.31
N GLU A 251 11.41 10.89 14.38
CA GLU A 251 10.04 10.96 13.86
C GLU A 251 9.97 10.89 12.33
N VAL A 252 11.06 11.19 11.63
CA VAL A 252 11.20 11.06 10.17
C VAL A 252 12.47 10.31 9.85
N TYR A 253 12.35 9.32 8.99
CA TYR A 253 13.48 8.68 8.31
C TYR A 253 12.98 7.98 7.05
N PHE A 254 13.88 7.71 6.13
CA PHE A 254 13.58 7.02 4.89
C PHE A 254 14.18 5.62 4.88
N CYS A 255 13.46 4.71 4.21
CA CYS A 255 13.92 3.35 3.96
C CYS A 255 13.77 3.07 2.47
N VAL A 256 14.89 2.80 1.80
CA VAL A 256 14.92 2.51 0.36
C VAL A 256 15.49 1.12 0.17
N TYR A 257 14.80 0.26 -0.58
CA TYR A 257 15.25 -1.12 -0.73
C TYR A 257 14.77 -1.78 -2.02
N GLU A 258 15.50 -2.83 -2.41
CA GLU A 258 15.17 -3.66 -3.56
C GLU A 258 14.01 -4.59 -3.22
N LYS A 259 12.81 -4.23 -3.67
CA LYS A 259 11.55 -4.91 -3.33
C LYS A 259 11.42 -6.29 -3.97
N ASN A 260 11.96 -6.47 -5.16
CA ASN A 260 11.99 -7.77 -5.84
C ASN A 260 12.78 -8.81 -5.04
N TYR A 261 13.94 -8.45 -4.50
CA TYR A 261 14.72 -9.33 -3.63
C TYR A 261 14.01 -9.64 -2.31
N GLU A 262 13.31 -8.67 -1.72
CA GLU A 262 12.51 -8.91 -0.52
C GLU A 262 11.39 -9.93 -0.80
N GLN A 263 10.72 -9.85 -1.95
CA GLN A 263 9.67 -10.79 -2.32
C GLN A 263 10.23 -12.17 -2.67
N TYR A 264 11.36 -12.23 -3.34
CA TYR A 264 12.08 -13.48 -3.57
C TYR A 264 12.42 -14.17 -2.23
N ALA A 265 13.03 -13.45 -1.30
CA ALA A 265 13.42 -14.01 0.00
C ALA A 265 12.22 -14.46 0.87
N LYS A 266 11.10 -13.72 0.83
CA LYS A 266 9.91 -14.01 1.65
C LYS A 266 8.95 -15.02 1.03
N LEU A 267 8.78 -14.98 -0.29
CA LEU A 267 7.73 -15.69 -1.00
C LEU A 267 8.25 -16.70 -2.01
N GLY A 268 9.55 -16.69 -2.32
CA GLY A 268 10.16 -17.54 -3.35
C GLY A 268 9.77 -17.15 -4.78
N ILE A 269 9.21 -15.94 -4.99
CA ILE A 269 8.84 -15.46 -6.33
C ILE A 269 10.12 -15.14 -7.09
N PRO A 270 10.33 -15.63 -8.32
CA PRO A 270 11.49 -15.28 -9.12
C PRO A 270 11.63 -13.76 -9.28
N ILE A 271 12.86 -13.24 -9.19
CA ILE A 271 13.13 -11.80 -9.19
C ILE A 271 12.58 -11.13 -10.45
N GLU A 272 12.65 -11.82 -11.57
CA GLU A 272 12.20 -11.35 -12.88
C GLU A 272 10.67 -11.23 -12.98
N GLU A 273 9.94 -12.02 -12.18
CA GLU A 273 8.48 -12.03 -12.14
C GLU A 273 7.91 -10.95 -11.22
N VAL A 274 8.75 -10.35 -10.37
CA VAL A 274 8.29 -9.29 -9.46
C VAL A 274 8.23 -7.96 -10.20
N PRO A 275 7.02 -7.37 -10.37
CA PRO A 275 6.86 -6.15 -11.16
C PRO A 275 7.45 -4.91 -10.47
N ILE A 276 7.60 -4.92 -9.15
CA ILE A 276 8.15 -3.81 -8.37
C ILE A 276 9.62 -4.10 -8.10
N LYS A 277 10.51 -3.33 -8.70
CA LYS A 277 11.96 -3.48 -8.51
C LYS A 277 12.41 -2.92 -7.17
N ASN A 278 12.06 -1.64 -6.91
CA ASN A 278 12.49 -0.94 -5.71
C ASN A 278 11.32 -0.31 -4.98
N ARG A 279 11.53 0.03 -3.71
CA ARG A 279 10.58 0.81 -2.92
C ARG A 279 11.29 1.88 -2.11
N PHE A 280 10.72 3.07 -2.11
CA PHE A 280 11.11 4.19 -1.25
C PHE A 280 10.00 4.42 -0.22
N GLU A 281 10.30 4.28 1.06
CA GLU A 281 9.35 4.50 2.15
C GLU A 281 9.72 5.76 2.94
N ILE A 282 8.74 6.65 3.07
CA ILE A 282 8.77 7.81 3.95
C ILE A 282 8.10 7.38 5.25
N ARG A 283 8.88 7.19 6.32
CA ARG A 283 8.39 6.72 7.60
C ARG A 283 8.26 7.87 8.58
N LEU A 284 7.03 8.16 8.98
CA LEU A 284 6.66 9.30 9.80
C LEU A 284 6.06 8.82 11.12
N LYS A 285 6.45 9.46 12.23
CA LYS A 285 5.94 9.15 13.57
C LYS A 285 5.37 10.41 14.22
N ASP A 286 4.45 10.21 15.14
CA ASP A 286 3.86 11.20 16.03
C ASP A 286 3.50 12.52 15.31
N GLU A 287 4.07 13.65 15.68
CA GLU A 287 3.75 14.94 15.06
C GLU A 287 3.97 14.97 13.55
N ARG A 288 5.02 14.32 13.06
CA ARG A 288 5.30 14.29 11.61
C ARG A 288 4.26 13.50 10.83
N ALA A 289 3.73 12.43 11.41
CA ALA A 289 2.61 11.69 10.83
C ALA A 289 1.33 12.54 10.83
N TYR A 290 1.06 13.27 11.92
CA TYR A 290 -0.08 14.18 12.00
C TYR A 290 -0.01 15.30 10.94
N TYR A 291 1.15 15.99 10.82
CA TYR A 291 1.30 17.04 9.82
C TYR A 291 1.17 16.54 8.39
N ALA A 292 1.65 15.33 8.10
CA ALA A 292 1.50 14.72 6.78
C ALA A 292 0.01 14.42 6.49
N VAL A 293 -0.73 13.85 7.44
CA VAL A 293 -2.19 13.62 7.27
C VAL A 293 -2.94 14.94 7.08
N ARG A 294 -2.60 15.97 7.85
CA ARG A 294 -3.20 17.30 7.68
C ARG A 294 -2.92 17.90 6.30
N ASP A 295 -1.69 17.76 5.78
CA ASP A 295 -1.32 18.20 4.43
C ASP A 295 -2.10 17.40 3.36
N LEU A 296 -2.21 16.08 3.52
CA LEU A 296 -3.01 15.22 2.67
C LEU A 296 -4.48 15.66 2.62
N LEU A 297 -5.08 15.94 3.76
CA LEU A 297 -6.47 16.40 3.86
C LEU A 297 -6.68 17.83 3.35
N THR A 298 -5.65 18.68 3.40
CA THR A 298 -5.72 20.05 2.91
C THR A 298 -5.68 20.10 1.38
N TYR A 299 -4.79 19.33 0.77
CA TYR A 299 -4.51 19.43 -0.67
C TYR A 299 -5.07 18.29 -1.51
N TYR A 300 -5.44 17.16 -0.90
CA TYR A 300 -5.88 15.95 -1.60
C TYR A 300 -4.87 15.47 -2.67
N ASP A 301 -3.59 15.76 -2.43
CA ASP A 301 -2.48 15.45 -3.33
C ASP A 301 -1.34 14.74 -2.57
N ALA A 302 -1.36 13.41 -2.64
CA ALA A 302 -0.38 12.58 -1.95
C ALA A 302 1.03 12.67 -2.57
N GLU A 303 1.13 12.94 -3.88
CA GLU A 303 2.42 13.16 -4.54
C GLU A 303 3.09 14.42 -3.99
N ARG A 304 2.35 15.51 -3.96
CA ARG A 304 2.81 16.78 -3.39
C ARG A 304 3.29 16.60 -1.96
N THR A 305 2.50 15.94 -1.12
CA THR A 305 2.86 15.69 0.28
C THR A 305 4.13 14.84 0.37
N ALA A 306 4.22 13.72 -0.36
CA ALA A 306 5.37 12.83 -0.33
C ALA A 306 6.67 13.55 -0.76
N PHE A 307 6.65 14.22 -1.91
CA PHE A 307 7.87 14.87 -2.43
C PHE A 307 8.20 16.18 -1.72
N SER A 308 7.23 16.88 -1.15
CA SER A 308 7.51 18.01 -0.25
C SER A 308 8.31 17.54 0.98
N ILE A 309 7.97 16.36 1.53
CA ILE A 309 8.74 15.77 2.63
C ILE A 309 10.11 15.34 2.13
N ILE A 310 10.21 14.56 1.05
CA ILE A 310 11.48 14.08 0.52
C ILE A 310 12.44 15.25 0.26
N ASN A 311 12.00 16.25 -0.50
CA ASN A 311 12.83 17.38 -0.92
C ASN A 311 13.26 18.29 0.23
N ARG A 312 12.49 18.31 1.34
CA ARG A 312 12.89 19.01 2.57
C ARG A 312 14.09 18.36 3.25
N TYR A 313 14.20 17.03 3.17
CA TYR A 313 15.20 16.28 3.95
C TYR A 313 16.40 15.84 3.17
N ILE A 314 16.26 15.49 1.88
CA ILE A 314 17.34 14.96 1.06
C ILE A 314 17.29 15.43 -0.39
N ARG A 315 18.45 15.51 -1.00
CA ARG A 315 18.68 15.68 -2.44
C ARG A 315 19.94 14.92 -2.83
N PHE A 316 19.86 14.00 -3.75
CA PHE A 316 21.04 13.38 -4.34
C PHE A 316 21.56 14.23 -5.49
N ALA A 317 22.85 14.50 -5.47
CA ALA A 317 23.53 15.38 -6.41
C ALA A 317 24.75 14.66 -7.01
N ASP A 318 25.27 15.21 -8.08
CA ASP A 318 26.56 14.81 -8.66
C ASP A 318 27.62 15.84 -8.26
N LYS A 319 28.72 15.35 -7.64
CA LYS A 319 29.76 16.21 -7.08
C LYS A 319 30.46 17.02 -8.17
N GLU A 320 30.51 18.32 -8.00
CA GLU A 320 31.24 19.26 -8.84
C GLU A 320 32.38 19.90 -8.02
N PRO A 321 33.66 19.55 -8.25
CA PRO A 321 34.78 19.93 -7.36
C PRO A 321 34.94 21.44 -7.15
N ASP A 322 34.59 22.24 -8.17
CA ASP A 322 34.75 23.69 -8.15
C ASP A 322 33.55 24.46 -7.58
N LYS A 323 32.53 23.74 -7.11
CA LYS A 323 31.27 24.33 -6.58
C LYS A 323 31.04 23.93 -5.16
N ARG A 324 30.23 24.77 -4.45
CA ARG A 324 29.73 24.42 -3.13
C ARG A 324 28.71 23.28 -3.24
N LYS A 325 28.60 22.46 -2.21
CA LYS A 325 27.67 21.31 -2.14
C LYS A 325 26.21 21.70 -2.42
N SER A 326 25.78 22.90 -2.05
CA SER A 326 24.45 23.42 -2.35
C SER A 326 24.21 23.70 -3.83
N GLU A 327 25.27 23.95 -4.59
CA GLU A 327 25.25 24.32 -6.01
C GLU A 327 25.46 23.13 -6.94
N TRP A 328 25.77 21.92 -6.39
CA TRP A 328 25.93 20.71 -7.19
C TRP A 328 24.64 20.37 -7.92
N LYS A 329 24.78 19.92 -9.15
CA LYS A 329 23.65 19.47 -9.96
C LYS A 329 22.93 18.31 -9.28
N THR A 330 21.61 18.36 -9.29
CA THR A 330 20.79 17.20 -8.91
C THR A 330 21.09 16.04 -9.86
N ASN A 331 21.35 14.86 -9.31
CA ASN A 331 21.55 13.66 -10.10
C ASN A 331 20.33 13.39 -11.02
N ALA A 332 20.57 13.07 -12.28
CA ALA A 332 19.52 12.98 -13.29
C ALA A 332 18.45 11.91 -12.97
N ARG A 333 18.85 10.74 -12.44
CA ARG A 333 17.90 9.69 -12.01
C ARG A 333 17.06 10.17 -10.83
N TRP A 334 17.67 10.86 -9.88
CA TRP A 334 16.97 11.46 -8.74
C TRP A 334 16.02 12.58 -9.18
N ALA A 335 16.43 13.45 -10.09
CA ALA A 335 15.61 14.51 -10.66
C ALA A 335 14.34 13.92 -11.30
N TRP A 336 14.51 12.85 -12.08
CA TRP A 336 13.37 12.14 -12.66
C TRP A 336 12.48 11.50 -11.57
N PHE A 337 13.08 10.88 -10.55
CA PHE A 337 12.33 10.29 -9.44
C PHE A 337 11.43 11.32 -8.73
N ILE A 338 11.96 12.51 -8.44
CA ILE A 338 11.23 13.57 -7.74
C ILE A 338 10.28 14.40 -8.62
N GLY A 339 10.19 14.13 -9.92
CA GLY A 339 9.16 14.71 -10.79
C GLY A 339 9.62 15.31 -12.10
N GLU A 340 10.93 15.52 -12.32
CA GLU A 340 11.42 16.12 -13.56
C GLU A 340 11.28 15.17 -14.75
N GLY A 341 10.43 15.57 -15.72
CA GLY A 341 10.29 14.85 -16.99
C GLY A 341 9.52 13.52 -16.90
N ARG A 342 8.81 13.24 -15.82
CA ARG A 342 7.92 12.07 -15.67
C ARG A 342 6.46 12.47 -15.48
N PRO A 343 5.50 11.53 -15.74
CA PRO A 343 4.10 11.74 -15.38
C PRO A 343 3.93 11.90 -13.85
N PRO A 344 2.91 12.66 -13.41
CA PRO A 344 2.58 12.79 -12.01
C PRO A 344 2.36 11.45 -11.32
N LEU A 345 2.87 11.33 -10.11
CA LEU A 345 2.68 10.17 -9.25
C LEU A 345 1.36 10.32 -8.49
N LYS A 346 0.59 9.25 -8.40
CA LYS A 346 -0.71 9.30 -7.75
C LYS A 346 -0.81 8.27 -6.64
N LEU A 347 -1.60 8.60 -5.60
CA LEU A 347 -1.98 7.65 -4.58
C LEU A 347 -2.80 6.54 -5.22
N THR A 348 -2.32 5.31 -5.11
CA THR A 348 -2.93 4.13 -5.67
C THR A 348 -3.42 3.22 -4.55
N SER A 349 -4.71 2.89 -4.55
CA SER A 349 -5.24 1.84 -3.69
C SER A 349 -5.09 0.50 -4.39
N GLN A 350 -4.58 -0.48 -3.67
CA GLN A 350 -4.44 -1.86 -4.13
C GLN A 350 -5.18 -2.79 -3.15
N PRO A 351 -6.54 -2.79 -3.17
CA PRO A 351 -7.30 -3.59 -2.23
C PRO A 351 -7.00 -5.08 -2.43
N GLU A 352 -6.59 -5.72 -1.35
CA GLU A 352 -6.39 -7.16 -1.27
C GLU A 352 -7.26 -7.67 -0.12
N PRO A 353 -8.40 -8.32 -0.41
CA PRO A 353 -9.22 -8.94 0.63
C PRO A 353 -8.40 -9.97 1.40
N TYR A 354 -8.73 -10.14 2.67
CA TYR A 354 -8.11 -11.19 3.46
C TYR A 354 -8.46 -12.56 2.87
N THR A 355 -7.45 -13.36 2.59
CA THR A 355 -7.64 -14.68 1.97
C THR A 355 -7.01 -15.78 2.84
N LEU A 356 -7.53 -17.00 2.69
CA LEU A 356 -7.02 -18.22 3.32
C LEU A 356 -5.56 -18.56 2.97
N GLU A 357 -4.94 -17.91 2.00
CA GLU A 357 -3.61 -18.25 1.50
C GLU A 357 -2.54 -18.40 2.59
N ARG A 358 -2.61 -17.59 3.65
CA ARG A 358 -1.64 -17.66 4.75
C ARG A 358 -1.81 -18.93 5.56
N THR A 359 -3.05 -19.28 5.85
CA THR A 359 -3.41 -20.53 6.54
C THR A 359 -3.11 -21.74 5.65
N LEU A 360 -3.44 -21.68 4.35
CA LEU A 360 -3.15 -22.74 3.40
C LEU A 360 -1.65 -22.98 3.26
N ARG A 361 -0.82 -21.93 3.12
CA ARG A 361 0.65 -22.10 3.09
C ARG A 361 1.22 -22.67 4.38
N TRP A 362 0.66 -22.34 5.53
CA TRP A 362 1.04 -22.95 6.80
C TRP A 362 0.64 -24.42 6.85
N VAL A 363 -0.60 -24.73 6.46
CA VAL A 363 -1.09 -26.12 6.36
C VAL A 363 -0.19 -26.92 5.43
N GLU A 364 0.07 -26.44 4.22
CA GLU A 364 0.91 -27.07 3.21
C GLU A 364 2.33 -27.39 3.73
N ARG A 365 2.95 -26.47 4.46
CA ARG A 365 4.33 -26.62 4.93
C ARG A 365 4.46 -27.39 6.23
N GLN A 366 3.51 -27.23 7.16
CA GLN A 366 3.64 -27.74 8.53
C GLN A 366 2.72 -28.93 8.81
N VAL A 367 1.59 -29.02 8.15
CA VAL A 367 0.55 -30.03 8.44
C VAL A 367 0.50 -31.10 7.35
N ASP A 368 0.50 -30.71 6.09
CA ASP A 368 0.35 -31.61 4.95
C ASP A 368 1.38 -32.77 4.91
N PRO A 369 2.68 -32.56 5.21
CA PRO A 369 3.64 -33.66 5.29
C PRO A 369 3.22 -34.74 6.29
N THR A 370 2.64 -34.36 7.43
CA THR A 370 2.14 -35.31 8.44
C THR A 370 0.87 -36.01 7.98
N LEU A 371 -0.06 -35.25 7.35
CA LEU A 371 -1.28 -35.84 6.77
C LEU A 371 -0.92 -36.87 5.68
N LYS A 372 0.00 -36.53 4.79
CA LYS A 372 0.51 -37.42 3.75
C LYS A 372 1.15 -38.68 4.32
N MET A 373 1.92 -38.54 5.39
CA MET A 373 2.50 -39.70 6.09
C MET A 373 1.40 -40.61 6.64
N LEU A 374 0.35 -40.10 7.24
CA LEU A 374 -0.78 -40.88 7.76
C LEU A 374 -1.56 -41.58 6.64
N GLU A 375 -1.72 -40.91 5.49
CA GLU A 375 -2.31 -41.55 4.29
C GLU A 375 -1.48 -42.74 3.79
N GLU A 376 -0.14 -42.61 3.73
CA GLU A 376 0.73 -43.72 3.31
C GLU A 376 0.74 -44.87 4.32
N ILE A 377 0.64 -44.58 5.62
CA ILE A 377 0.47 -45.59 6.66
C ILE A 377 -0.87 -46.29 6.49
N ALA A 378 -1.96 -45.54 6.24
CA ALA A 378 -3.28 -46.13 6.01
C ALA A 378 -3.31 -47.10 4.82
N LYS A 379 -2.63 -46.78 3.71
CA LYS A 379 -2.47 -47.66 2.54
C LYS A 379 -1.79 -48.97 2.90
N LYS A 380 -0.83 -48.95 3.83
CA LYS A 380 -0.06 -50.14 4.23
C LYS A 380 -0.75 -50.96 5.30
N THR A 381 -1.50 -50.33 6.19
CA THR A 381 -2.13 -50.99 7.35
C THR A 381 -3.62 -51.29 7.15
N GLY A 382 -4.25 -50.66 6.15
CA GLY A 382 -5.70 -50.76 5.92
C GLY A 382 -6.53 -49.92 6.93
N VAL A 383 -5.89 -49.13 7.81
CA VAL A 383 -6.55 -48.32 8.85
C VAL A 383 -6.46 -46.85 8.50
N ASP A 384 -7.62 -46.19 8.29
CA ASP A 384 -7.71 -44.76 8.01
C ASP A 384 -7.66 -43.94 9.30
N TYR A 385 -6.43 -43.61 9.73
CA TYR A 385 -6.20 -42.82 10.93
C TYR A 385 -6.73 -41.39 10.83
N LEU A 386 -6.74 -40.80 9.65
CA LEU A 386 -7.32 -39.43 9.48
C LEU A 386 -8.82 -39.41 9.70
N LYS A 387 -9.52 -40.44 9.23
CA LYS A 387 -10.95 -40.61 9.46
C LYS A 387 -11.25 -40.81 10.95
N GLU A 388 -10.42 -41.62 11.64
CA GLU A 388 -10.57 -41.84 13.08
C GLU A 388 -10.36 -40.54 13.89
N ILE A 389 -9.31 -39.77 13.60
CA ILE A 389 -9.03 -38.47 14.23
C ILE A 389 -10.22 -37.51 14.01
N ARG A 390 -10.69 -37.41 12.78
CA ARG A 390 -11.79 -36.49 12.41
C ARG A 390 -13.13 -36.81 13.09
N LYS A 391 -13.41 -38.08 13.44
CA LYS A 391 -14.62 -38.45 14.18
C LYS A 391 -14.75 -37.76 15.55
N HIS A 392 -13.60 -37.49 16.19
CA HIS A 392 -13.56 -36.92 17.52
C HIS A 392 -13.24 -35.43 17.55
N THR A 393 -12.90 -34.85 16.40
CA THR A 393 -12.56 -33.43 16.28
C THR A 393 -13.85 -32.61 16.26
N LYS A 394 -13.98 -31.67 17.21
CA LYS A 394 -15.04 -30.66 17.24
C LYS A 394 -14.47 -29.28 16.95
N LEU A 395 -15.22 -28.48 16.20
CA LEU A 395 -14.90 -27.09 16.05
C LEU A 395 -15.23 -26.34 17.36
N THR A 396 -14.41 -25.38 17.70
CA THR A 396 -14.65 -24.44 18.80
C THR A 396 -15.28 -23.18 18.22
N GLU A 397 -15.87 -22.31 19.07
CA GLU A 397 -16.39 -21.01 18.67
C GLU A 397 -15.33 -20.19 17.89
N LYS A 398 -14.08 -20.25 18.33
CA LYS A 398 -12.96 -19.59 17.62
C LYS A 398 -12.77 -20.14 16.21
N HIS A 399 -12.93 -21.44 15.99
CA HIS A 399 -12.87 -22.02 14.64
C HIS A 399 -14.02 -21.53 13.77
N GLU A 400 -15.24 -21.42 14.33
CA GLU A 400 -16.41 -20.91 13.61
C GLU A 400 -16.25 -19.43 13.24
N GLN A 401 -15.70 -18.63 14.15
CA GLN A 401 -15.35 -17.23 13.86
C GLN A 401 -14.28 -17.11 12.77
N ILE A 402 -13.25 -17.95 12.79
CA ILE A 402 -12.24 -18.00 11.72
C ILE A 402 -12.88 -18.36 10.38
N ILE A 403 -13.80 -19.35 10.36
CA ILE A 403 -14.53 -19.74 9.15
C ILE A 403 -15.32 -18.54 8.63
N ALA A 404 -16.12 -17.88 9.49
CA ALA A 404 -16.89 -16.71 9.12
C ALA A 404 -16.00 -15.59 8.55
N GLN A 405 -14.88 -15.29 9.22
CA GLN A 405 -13.92 -14.28 8.78
C GLN A 405 -13.30 -14.61 7.40
N GLN A 406 -13.00 -15.90 7.14
CA GLN A 406 -12.34 -16.34 5.92
C GLN A 406 -13.30 -16.50 4.73
N THR A 407 -14.59 -16.61 4.97
CA THR A 407 -15.60 -16.81 3.94
C THR A 407 -16.43 -15.56 3.64
N ALA A 408 -16.38 -14.56 4.52
CA ALA A 408 -17.11 -13.31 4.33
C ALA A 408 -16.48 -12.42 3.24
N SER A 409 -17.31 -11.82 2.40
CA SER A 409 -16.89 -10.78 1.49
C SER A 409 -16.66 -9.45 2.24
N PRO A 410 -15.90 -8.50 1.66
CA PRO A 410 -15.76 -7.17 2.26
C PRO A 410 -17.09 -6.48 2.54
N GLU A 411 -18.11 -6.68 1.68
CA GLU A 411 -19.44 -6.10 1.80
C GLU A 411 -20.25 -6.66 2.97
N GLU A 412 -19.96 -7.89 3.41
CA GLU A 412 -20.57 -8.52 4.59
C GLU A 412 -19.91 -8.09 5.89
N VAL A 413 -18.61 -7.78 5.84
CA VAL A 413 -17.82 -7.37 7.00
C VAL A 413 -18.05 -5.91 7.39
N ILE A 414 -18.45 -5.05 6.44
CA ILE A 414 -18.70 -3.63 6.71
C ILE A 414 -20.07 -3.37 7.31
N ILE A 415 -20.19 -2.23 8.00
CA ILE A 415 -21.45 -1.62 8.39
C ILE A 415 -21.77 -0.50 7.40
N LYS A 416 -22.95 -0.54 6.81
CA LYS A 416 -23.46 0.47 5.85
C LYS A 416 -24.06 1.66 6.57
#